data_581b15146a5d10579f94aecf75563f79
#
_entry.id   581b15146a5d10579f94aecf75563f79
#
_cell.length_a   1.000
_cell.length_b   1.000
_cell.length_c   1.000
_cell.angle_alpha   90.00
_cell.angle_beta   90.00
_cell.angle_gamma   90.00
#
_symmetry.space_group_name_H-M   'P 1'
#
loop_
_entity.id
_entity.type
_entity.pdbx_description
1 polymer ?
#
loop_
_entity_poly.entity_id
_entity_poly.type
_entity_poly.pdbx_seq_one_letter_code
_entity_poly.pdbx_strand_id
1 'polypeptide(L)'
;DVELFLRFGLANDYYQITQPVFSGWDEDENRNSFLIPLDWLTSLKQADTTKIKKIKDSDVILDSLNVRQYLFTDEYGALSGKKVKIVGQPALNRLQYFMVGVKNTGEEPIDGEIWLDELRLSGIKKEKGVAMRVQSNLKLSDLGSASFIYSRQDADYHRLQERLSKSNNNSENFNFNAKLDLHRFLPSAFGISIPLNGSISQNLSRPK
;
A
#
# COMPACT_ATOMS: atom_id res chain seq x y z
N ASP A 1 -2.31 -37.70 -6.08
CA ASP A 1 -1.61 -36.42 -5.83
C ASP A 1 -2.57 -35.24 -5.93
N VAL A 2 -2.63 -34.43 -4.90
CA VAL A 2 -3.54 -33.30 -4.77
C VAL A 2 -2.75 -32.01 -4.60
N GLU A 3 -3.09 -31.00 -5.36
CA GLU A 3 -2.57 -29.66 -5.19
C GLU A 3 -3.69 -28.71 -4.76
N LEU A 4 -3.42 -27.87 -3.77
CA LEU A 4 -4.24 -26.73 -3.42
C LEU A 4 -3.69 -25.46 -4.08
N PHE A 5 -4.55 -24.61 -4.58
CA PHE A 5 -4.14 -23.30 -5.06
C PHE A 5 -4.92 -22.18 -4.40
N LEU A 6 -4.22 -21.11 -4.12
CA LEU A 6 -4.78 -19.81 -3.75
C LEU A 6 -4.53 -18.83 -4.88
N ARG A 7 -5.61 -18.26 -5.41
CA ARG A 7 -5.57 -17.22 -6.46
C ARG A 7 -6.18 -15.92 -5.93
N PHE A 8 -5.54 -14.81 -6.22
CA PHE A 8 -6.06 -13.48 -5.84
C PHE A 8 -5.65 -12.40 -6.85
N GLY A 9 -6.53 -11.44 -7.05
CA GLY A 9 -6.34 -10.35 -7.99
C GLY A 9 -7.61 -9.93 -8.72
N LEU A 10 -7.50 -9.77 -10.02
CA LEU A 10 -8.57 -9.51 -10.97
C LEU A 10 -8.79 -10.74 -11.86
N ALA A 11 -9.85 -10.75 -12.66
CA ALA A 11 -10.17 -11.87 -13.54
C ALA A 11 -9.04 -12.25 -14.50
N ASN A 12 -8.37 -11.25 -15.09
CA ASN A 12 -7.31 -11.45 -16.08
C ASN A 12 -5.92 -11.07 -15.59
N ASP A 13 -5.81 -10.50 -14.37
CA ASP A 13 -4.58 -10.07 -13.73
C ASP A 13 -4.52 -10.61 -12.31
N TYR A 14 -3.85 -11.74 -12.12
CA TYR A 14 -3.86 -12.41 -10.82
C TYR A 14 -2.54 -13.09 -10.47
N TYR A 15 -2.33 -13.27 -9.18
CA TYR A 15 -1.35 -14.20 -8.63
C TYR A 15 -2.05 -15.51 -8.29
N GLN A 16 -1.40 -16.62 -8.53
CA GLN A 16 -1.82 -17.93 -8.07
C GLN A 16 -0.64 -18.68 -7.46
N ILE A 17 -0.81 -19.13 -6.24
CA ILE A 17 0.17 -19.96 -5.54
C ILE A 17 -0.42 -21.35 -5.44
N THR A 18 0.36 -22.36 -5.81
CA THR A 18 -0.04 -23.77 -5.82
C THR A 18 0.97 -24.57 -5.01
N GLN A 19 0.48 -25.45 -4.16
CA GLN A 19 1.32 -26.38 -3.39
C GLN A 19 0.66 -27.75 -3.27
N PRO A 20 1.46 -28.83 -3.06
CA PRO A 20 0.93 -30.13 -2.70
C PRO A 20 0.14 -30.06 -1.38
N VAL A 21 -0.85 -30.91 -1.22
CA VAL A 21 -1.60 -31.08 0.03
C VAL A 21 -1.30 -32.47 0.58
N PHE A 22 -1.06 -32.52 1.86
CA PHE A 22 -0.79 -33.73 2.61
C PHE A 22 -1.96 -34.05 3.52
N SER A 23 -2.24 -35.33 3.72
CA SER A 23 -3.31 -35.79 4.61
C SER A 23 -3.04 -35.44 6.07
N GLY A 24 -4.08 -35.14 6.79
CA GLY A 24 -4.06 -34.81 8.21
C GLY A 24 -3.89 -33.32 8.49
N TRP A 25 -4.14 -32.95 9.75
CA TRP A 25 -3.89 -31.60 10.24
C TRP A 25 -2.39 -31.41 10.48
N ASP A 26 -1.85 -30.33 9.99
CA ASP A 26 -0.42 -30.09 10.03
C ASP A 26 -0.04 -29.37 11.31
N GLU A 27 0.60 -30.08 12.23
CA GLU A 27 1.18 -29.48 13.43
C GLU A 27 2.52 -28.79 13.14
N ASP A 28 3.23 -29.22 12.09
CA ASP A 28 4.43 -28.58 11.59
C ASP A 28 4.05 -27.50 10.55
N GLU A 29 4.18 -26.26 10.91
CA GLU A 29 3.69 -25.04 10.21
C GLU A 29 4.01 -24.92 8.69
N ASN A 30 4.67 -25.90 8.07
CA ASN A 30 5.21 -25.77 6.72
C ASN A 30 4.59 -26.67 5.65
N ARG A 31 3.91 -27.77 5.99
CA ARG A 31 3.44 -28.75 4.97
C ARG A 31 2.14 -28.31 4.30
N ASN A 32 1.12 -27.96 5.09
CA ASN A 32 -0.19 -27.51 4.61
C ASN A 32 -0.43 -25.99 4.80
N SER A 33 0.59 -25.26 5.26
CA SER A 33 0.49 -23.81 5.48
C SER A 33 0.83 -23.03 4.21
N PHE A 34 0.04 -21.98 3.94
CA PHE A 34 0.28 -21.01 2.87
C PHE A 34 0.86 -19.71 3.43
N LEU A 35 2.15 -19.68 3.73
CA LEU A 35 2.83 -18.43 4.03
C LEU A 35 3.34 -17.80 2.73
N ILE A 36 2.87 -16.60 2.40
CA ILE A 36 3.18 -15.91 1.14
C ILE A 36 3.78 -14.54 1.44
N PRO A 37 5.09 -14.36 1.26
CA PRO A 37 5.71 -13.04 1.35
C PRO A 37 5.28 -12.16 0.16
N LEU A 38 4.53 -11.09 0.41
CA LEU A 38 3.97 -10.24 -0.65
C LEU A 38 5.03 -9.45 -1.43
N ASP A 39 6.15 -9.12 -0.80
CA ASP A 39 7.30 -8.47 -1.45
C ASP A 39 7.95 -9.37 -2.51
N TRP A 40 7.93 -10.69 -2.31
CA TRP A 40 8.42 -11.65 -3.30
C TRP A 40 7.56 -11.65 -4.56
N LEU A 41 6.24 -11.60 -4.42
CA LEU A 41 5.32 -11.53 -5.56
C LEU A 41 5.61 -10.30 -6.42
N THR A 42 5.86 -9.16 -5.79
CA THR A 42 6.23 -7.92 -6.49
C THR A 42 7.56 -8.06 -7.20
N SER A 43 8.57 -8.64 -6.54
CA SER A 43 9.90 -8.88 -7.12
C SER A 43 9.84 -9.82 -8.33
N LEU A 44 9.07 -10.93 -8.23
CA LEU A 44 8.89 -11.87 -9.34
C LEU A 44 8.19 -11.23 -10.54
N LYS A 45 7.20 -10.37 -10.30
CA LYS A 45 6.51 -9.64 -11.35
C LYS A 45 7.45 -8.69 -12.11
N GLN A 46 8.36 -8.01 -11.40
CA GLN A 46 9.28 -7.02 -11.97
C GLN A 46 10.54 -7.63 -12.59
N ALA A 47 10.77 -8.92 -12.37
CA ALA A 47 11.98 -9.57 -12.81
C ALA A 47 12.09 -9.65 -14.34
N ASP A 48 13.27 -9.39 -14.86
CA ASP A 48 13.61 -9.59 -16.28
C ASP A 48 14.01 -11.05 -16.52
N THR A 49 13.04 -11.87 -16.86
CA THR A 49 13.19 -13.31 -17.08
C THR A 49 13.97 -13.65 -18.35
N THR A 50 14.20 -12.69 -19.24
CA THR A 50 15.05 -12.92 -20.43
C THR A 50 16.52 -13.07 -20.08
N LYS A 51 16.95 -12.45 -18.97
CA LYS A 51 18.33 -12.45 -18.49
C LYS A 51 18.56 -13.37 -17.29
N ILE A 52 17.55 -13.56 -16.48
CA ILE A 52 17.64 -14.25 -15.19
C ILE A 52 16.65 -15.41 -15.19
N LYS A 53 17.16 -16.64 -15.28
CA LYS A 53 16.34 -17.86 -15.19
C LYS A 53 16.06 -18.30 -13.75
N LYS A 54 16.81 -17.81 -12.77
CA LYS A 54 16.67 -18.12 -11.36
C LYS A 54 16.51 -16.83 -10.56
N ILE A 55 15.43 -16.70 -9.81
CA ILE A 55 15.12 -15.52 -9.02
C ILE A 55 14.76 -15.98 -7.61
N LYS A 56 15.52 -15.50 -6.60
CA LYS A 56 15.26 -15.80 -5.19
C LYS A 56 14.96 -17.29 -4.96
N ASP A 57 15.87 -18.15 -5.34
CA ASP A 57 15.74 -19.62 -5.15
C ASP A 57 14.53 -20.26 -5.86
N SER A 58 14.08 -19.63 -6.93
CA SER A 58 13.04 -20.17 -7.81
C SER A 58 13.55 -20.39 -9.22
N ASP A 59 13.11 -21.47 -9.84
CA ASP A 59 13.32 -21.75 -11.25
C ASP A 59 12.15 -21.23 -12.09
N VAL A 60 12.46 -20.58 -13.21
CA VAL A 60 11.43 -20.16 -14.17
C VAL A 60 11.01 -21.38 -14.99
N ILE A 61 9.76 -21.84 -14.80
CA ILE A 61 9.23 -23.00 -15.53
C ILE A 61 8.32 -22.62 -16.70
N LEU A 62 7.79 -21.41 -16.70
CA LEU A 62 7.01 -20.88 -17.81
C LEU A 62 7.21 -19.36 -17.90
N ASP A 63 7.57 -18.88 -19.08
CA ASP A 63 7.60 -17.46 -19.40
C ASP A 63 7.00 -17.24 -20.78
N SER A 64 5.86 -16.58 -20.79
CA SER A 64 5.16 -16.17 -22.01
C SER A 64 4.71 -14.73 -21.86
N LEU A 65 4.20 -14.12 -22.94
CA LEU A 65 3.84 -12.70 -22.97
C LEU A 65 2.97 -12.24 -21.80
N ASN A 66 2.05 -13.09 -21.31
CA ASN A 66 1.11 -12.73 -20.25
C ASN A 66 1.12 -13.70 -19.06
N VAL A 67 1.95 -14.74 -19.08
CA VAL A 67 1.95 -15.76 -18.02
C VAL A 67 3.38 -16.10 -17.65
N ARG A 68 3.70 -15.95 -16.39
CA ARG A 68 4.98 -16.39 -15.82
C ARG A 68 4.73 -17.38 -14.69
N GLN A 69 5.52 -18.42 -14.63
CA GLN A 69 5.42 -19.41 -13.57
C GLN A 69 6.80 -19.78 -13.05
N TYR A 70 6.90 -19.81 -11.72
CA TYR A 70 8.11 -20.08 -10.97
C TYR A 70 7.89 -21.28 -10.05
N LEU A 71 8.89 -22.14 -9.92
CA LEU A 71 8.94 -23.21 -8.94
C LEU A 71 10.02 -22.86 -7.90
N PHE A 72 9.63 -22.77 -6.65
CA PHE A 72 10.56 -22.52 -5.56
C PHE A 72 11.20 -23.84 -5.10
N THR A 73 12.52 -23.90 -5.17
CA THR A 73 13.33 -25.09 -4.87
C THR A 73 14.12 -24.96 -3.56
N ASP A 74 14.03 -23.83 -2.88
CA ASP A 74 14.67 -23.63 -1.59
C ASP A 74 14.02 -24.54 -0.52
N GLU A 75 14.83 -25.35 0.12
CA GLU A 75 14.38 -26.36 1.08
C GLU A 75 13.80 -25.76 2.38
N TYR A 76 14.19 -24.54 2.71
CA TYR A 76 13.84 -23.88 3.99
C TYR A 76 13.02 -22.60 3.81
N GLY A 77 12.73 -22.21 2.61
CA GLY A 77 11.98 -20.98 2.34
C GLY A 77 10.47 -21.11 2.54
N ALA A 78 9.79 -20.03 2.90
CA ALA A 78 8.34 -19.98 3.05
C ALA A 78 7.55 -20.43 1.80
N LEU A 79 8.17 -20.39 0.64
CA LEU A 79 7.60 -20.83 -0.64
C LEU A 79 8.19 -22.17 -1.14
N SER A 80 8.94 -22.89 -0.33
CA SER A 80 9.55 -24.16 -0.70
C SER A 80 8.54 -25.13 -1.30
N GLY A 81 8.86 -25.74 -2.42
CA GLY A 81 7.99 -26.67 -3.14
C GLY A 81 6.75 -26.03 -3.77
N LYS A 82 6.54 -24.73 -3.62
CA LYS A 82 5.37 -24.02 -4.15
C LYS A 82 5.62 -23.52 -5.56
N LYS A 83 4.55 -23.51 -6.36
CA LYS A 83 4.53 -22.91 -7.69
C LYS A 83 3.84 -21.56 -7.61
N VAL A 84 4.48 -20.49 -8.09
CA VAL A 84 3.89 -19.15 -8.19
C VAL A 84 3.64 -18.85 -9.66
N LYS A 85 2.39 -18.59 -10.00
CA LYS A 85 1.95 -18.20 -11.34
C LYS A 85 1.49 -16.74 -11.30
N ILE A 86 1.97 -15.96 -12.24
CA ILE A 86 1.60 -14.55 -12.42
C ILE A 86 0.96 -14.44 -13.80
N VAL A 87 -0.26 -13.96 -13.86
CA VAL A 87 -1.00 -13.73 -15.10
C VAL A 87 -1.27 -12.23 -15.25
N GLY A 88 -0.96 -11.67 -16.41
CA GLY A 88 -1.14 -10.26 -16.71
C GLY A 88 -0.28 -9.34 -15.87
N GLN A 89 -0.88 -8.27 -15.38
CA GLN A 89 -0.22 -7.25 -14.55
C GLN A 89 -0.93 -7.07 -13.19
N PRO A 90 -0.95 -8.11 -12.32
CA PRO A 90 -1.66 -8.03 -11.07
C PRO A 90 -1.06 -6.97 -10.14
N ALA A 91 -1.91 -6.36 -9.33
CA ALA A 91 -1.51 -5.36 -8.35
C ALA A 91 -2.12 -5.67 -6.99
N LEU A 92 -1.29 -5.73 -5.95
CA LEU A 92 -1.71 -6.07 -4.59
C LEU A 92 -2.66 -5.02 -3.95
N ASN A 93 -2.69 -3.80 -4.49
CA ASN A 93 -3.62 -2.76 -4.06
C ASN A 93 -4.98 -2.78 -4.80
N ARG A 94 -5.21 -3.76 -5.68
CA ARG A 94 -6.43 -3.90 -6.48
C ARG A 94 -6.93 -5.33 -6.50
N LEU A 95 -7.11 -5.91 -5.32
CA LEU A 95 -7.65 -7.26 -5.18
C LEU A 95 -9.19 -7.19 -5.17
N GLN A 96 -9.84 -7.93 -6.05
CA GLN A 96 -11.30 -8.02 -6.13
C GLN A 96 -11.81 -9.34 -5.61
N TYR A 97 -11.02 -10.41 -5.73
CA TYR A 97 -11.42 -11.72 -5.25
C TYR A 97 -10.23 -12.53 -4.74
N PHE A 98 -10.57 -13.47 -3.89
CA PHE A 98 -9.73 -14.60 -3.49
C PHE A 98 -10.45 -15.87 -3.91
N MET A 99 -9.74 -16.80 -4.49
CA MET A 99 -10.25 -18.10 -4.91
C MET A 99 -9.31 -19.17 -4.36
N VAL A 100 -9.89 -20.12 -3.65
CA VAL A 100 -9.20 -21.34 -3.22
C VAL A 100 -9.77 -22.50 -4.03
N GLY A 101 -8.93 -23.39 -4.48
CA GLY A 101 -9.35 -24.54 -5.26
C GLY A 101 -8.37 -25.69 -5.13
N VAL A 102 -8.87 -26.86 -5.48
CA VAL A 102 -8.15 -28.10 -5.43
C VAL A 102 -7.97 -28.63 -6.85
N LYS A 103 -6.81 -29.17 -7.14
CA LYS A 103 -6.51 -29.81 -8.39
C LYS A 103 -6.03 -31.25 -8.12
N ASN A 104 -6.71 -32.22 -8.68
CA ASN A 104 -6.20 -33.57 -8.78
C ASN A 104 -5.14 -33.62 -9.87
N THR A 105 -3.91 -34.00 -9.53
CA THR A 105 -2.78 -34.17 -10.45
C THR A 105 -2.47 -35.63 -10.68
N GLY A 106 -3.16 -36.56 -10.00
CA GLY A 106 -3.11 -38.00 -10.22
C GLY A 106 -4.08 -38.45 -11.30
N GLU A 107 -3.96 -39.72 -11.70
CA GLU A 107 -4.83 -40.33 -12.71
C GLU A 107 -6.15 -40.85 -12.13
N GLU A 108 -6.15 -41.19 -10.84
CA GLU A 108 -7.31 -41.73 -10.14
C GLU A 108 -8.19 -40.66 -9.54
N PRO A 109 -9.51 -40.82 -9.53
CA PRO A 109 -10.42 -39.90 -8.81
C PRO A 109 -10.09 -39.90 -7.33
N ILE A 110 -10.19 -38.73 -6.73
CA ILE A 110 -10.02 -38.54 -5.27
C ILE A 110 -11.35 -38.22 -4.63
N ASP A 111 -11.58 -38.82 -3.46
CA ASP A 111 -12.71 -38.48 -2.57
C ASP A 111 -12.15 -38.02 -1.23
N GLY A 112 -12.75 -37.02 -0.64
CA GLY A 112 -12.31 -36.46 0.64
C GLY A 112 -12.82 -35.07 0.92
N GLU A 113 -12.46 -34.56 2.09
CA GLU A 113 -12.79 -33.22 2.56
C GLU A 113 -11.52 -32.40 2.74
N ILE A 114 -11.56 -31.13 2.38
CA ILE A 114 -10.49 -30.17 2.64
C ILE A 114 -11.02 -29.06 3.53
N TRP A 115 -10.40 -28.92 4.66
CA TRP A 115 -10.74 -27.93 5.65
C TRP A 115 -9.78 -26.75 5.54
N LEU A 116 -10.33 -25.54 5.42
CA LEU A 116 -9.58 -24.28 5.40
C LEU A 116 -9.80 -23.60 6.75
N ASP A 117 -8.71 -23.26 7.44
CA ASP A 117 -8.80 -22.62 8.72
C ASP A 117 -8.88 -21.10 8.54
N GLU A 118 -7.78 -20.42 8.47
CA GLU A 118 -7.72 -18.97 8.58
C GLU A 118 -6.96 -18.33 7.41
N LEU A 119 -7.55 -17.30 6.82
CA LEU A 119 -6.84 -16.37 5.92
C LEU A 119 -6.57 -15.07 6.66
N ARG A 120 -5.30 -14.81 6.98
CA ARG A 120 -4.90 -13.58 7.66
C ARG A 120 -3.73 -12.88 6.98
N LEU A 121 -3.70 -11.58 7.07
CA LEU A 121 -2.56 -10.75 6.69
C LEU A 121 -1.74 -10.45 7.95
N SER A 122 -0.47 -10.85 7.96
CA SER A 122 0.48 -10.56 9.02
C SER A 122 1.52 -9.54 8.57
N GLY A 123 2.30 -9.00 9.51
CA GLY A 123 3.36 -8.05 9.18
C GLY A 123 2.85 -6.72 8.60
N ILE A 124 1.65 -6.31 8.96
CA ILE A 124 1.08 -5.05 8.50
C ILE A 124 1.99 -3.91 8.94
N LYS A 125 2.32 -3.03 7.99
CA LYS A 125 3.06 -1.81 8.25
C LYS A 125 2.32 -0.96 9.29
N LYS A 126 2.89 -0.84 10.50
CA LYS A 126 2.31 -0.09 11.62
C LYS A 126 2.97 1.29 11.76
N GLU A 127 3.21 1.98 10.66
CA GLU A 127 3.75 3.33 10.75
C GLU A 127 2.66 4.28 11.25
N LYS A 128 3.05 5.12 12.22
CA LYS A 128 2.15 6.12 12.79
C LYS A 128 2.16 7.34 11.87
N GLY A 129 1.04 7.68 11.30
CA GLY A 129 0.83 8.95 10.61
C GLY A 129 0.40 10.02 11.59
N VAL A 130 0.98 11.20 11.48
CA VAL A 130 0.61 12.36 12.28
C VAL A 130 -0.05 13.39 11.38
N ALA A 131 -1.15 13.98 11.83
CA ALA A 131 -1.71 15.17 11.24
C ALA A 131 -1.89 16.24 12.32
N MET A 132 -1.47 17.44 12.00
CA MET A 132 -1.67 18.59 12.88
C MET A 132 -2.13 19.81 12.09
N ARG A 133 -2.94 20.63 12.74
CA ARG A 133 -3.37 21.93 12.22
C ARG A 133 -3.36 22.94 13.35
N VAL A 134 -2.67 24.04 13.12
CA VAL A 134 -2.67 25.20 13.99
C VAL A 134 -3.26 26.37 13.22
N GLN A 135 -4.23 27.04 13.81
CA GLN A 135 -4.86 28.22 13.25
C GLN A 135 -4.93 29.30 14.32
N SER A 136 -4.49 30.50 13.98
CA SER A 136 -4.59 31.67 14.84
C SER A 136 -5.14 32.84 14.05
N ASN A 137 -6.07 33.57 14.65
CA ASN A 137 -6.59 34.82 14.12
C ASN A 137 -6.43 35.88 15.20
N LEU A 138 -5.63 36.89 14.90
CA LEU A 138 -5.40 38.02 15.78
C LEU A 138 -6.07 39.25 15.20
N LYS A 139 -6.84 39.92 16.03
CA LYS A 139 -7.46 41.18 15.68
C LYS A 139 -6.97 42.28 16.65
N LEU A 140 -6.28 43.27 16.11
CA LEU A 140 -5.68 44.37 16.85
C LEU A 140 -6.59 45.59 16.78
N SER A 141 -7.80 45.46 17.33
CA SER A 141 -8.81 46.53 17.29
C SER A 141 -8.94 47.13 15.88
N ASP A 142 -8.72 48.43 15.75
CA ASP A 142 -8.74 49.18 14.51
C ASP A 142 -7.36 49.35 13.85
N LEU A 143 -6.31 48.84 14.46
CA LEU A 143 -4.94 48.87 13.93
C LEU A 143 -4.67 47.86 12.85
N GLY A 144 -5.38 46.69 12.89
CA GLY A 144 -5.16 45.66 11.90
C GLY A 144 -5.61 44.29 12.33
N SER A 145 -5.25 43.32 11.50
CA SER A 145 -5.51 41.91 11.77
C SER A 145 -4.39 41.04 11.21
N ALA A 146 -4.16 39.87 11.83
CA ALA A 146 -3.26 38.87 11.32
C ALA A 146 -3.93 37.49 11.41
N SER A 147 -3.76 36.67 10.41
CA SER A 147 -4.18 35.26 10.42
C SER A 147 -3.03 34.36 10.04
N PHE A 148 -2.95 33.25 10.73
CA PHE A 148 -1.93 32.23 10.55
C PHE A 148 -2.59 30.87 10.49
N ILE A 149 -2.22 30.08 9.50
CA ILE A 149 -2.65 28.69 9.38
C ILE A 149 -1.41 27.88 9.04
N TYR A 150 -1.15 26.85 9.84
CA TYR A 150 -0.17 25.82 9.55
C TYR A 150 -0.86 24.46 9.63
N SER A 151 -0.70 23.65 8.61
CA SER A 151 -1.17 22.26 8.64
C SER A 151 -0.13 21.34 8.05
N ARG A 152 0.05 20.20 8.69
CA ARG A 152 0.89 19.09 8.25
C ARG A 152 0.11 17.80 8.33
N GLN A 153 0.25 16.97 7.30
CA GLN A 153 -0.32 15.63 7.27
C GLN A 153 0.71 14.67 6.67
N ASP A 154 1.05 13.64 7.41
CA ASP A 154 1.91 12.57 6.93
C ASP A 154 1.12 11.60 6.03
N ALA A 155 1.82 10.94 5.10
CA ALA A 155 1.23 9.99 4.15
C ALA A 155 0.49 8.82 4.82
N ASP A 156 0.95 8.40 6.00
CA ASP A 156 0.36 7.29 6.77
C ASP A 156 -0.79 7.72 7.69
N TYR A 157 -1.15 9.00 7.70
CA TYR A 157 -2.28 9.46 8.49
C TYR A 157 -3.61 9.12 7.80
N HIS A 158 -4.46 8.36 8.51
CA HIS A 158 -5.80 7.99 8.05
C HIS A 158 -6.85 8.31 9.11
N ARG A 159 -7.98 8.83 8.67
CA ARG A 159 -9.16 8.95 9.52
C ARG A 159 -9.92 7.63 9.52
N LEU A 160 -10.64 7.33 10.61
CA LEU A 160 -11.38 6.08 10.79
C LEU A 160 -12.40 5.77 9.67
N GLN A 161 -12.89 6.78 8.98
CA GLN A 161 -13.90 6.64 7.92
C GLN A 161 -13.35 6.81 6.50
N GLU A 162 -12.08 7.12 6.37
CA GLU A 162 -11.47 7.30 5.05
C GLU A 162 -10.91 5.97 4.55
N ARG A 163 -11.19 5.67 3.27
CA ARG A 163 -10.46 4.60 2.58
C ARG A 163 -8.97 4.97 2.52
N LEU A 164 -8.11 3.96 2.59
CA LEU A 164 -6.67 4.14 2.47
C LEU A 164 -6.35 5.14 1.35
N SER A 165 -5.67 6.23 1.70
CA SER A 165 -5.24 7.22 0.72
C SER A 165 -4.31 6.57 -0.30
N LYS A 166 -4.55 6.83 -1.56
CA LYS A 166 -3.66 6.41 -2.65
C LYS A 166 -2.42 7.31 -2.75
N SER A 167 -2.41 8.41 -2.01
CA SER A 167 -1.30 9.37 -2.02
C SER A 167 -0.26 8.97 -0.99
N ASN A 168 0.94 8.68 -1.45
CA ASN A 168 2.10 8.38 -0.58
C ASN A 168 2.93 9.67 -0.32
N ASN A 169 2.25 10.80 -0.16
CA ASN A 169 2.90 12.10 -0.01
C ASN A 169 2.61 12.71 1.36
N ASN A 170 3.64 13.26 1.97
CA ASN A 170 3.53 14.16 3.10
C ASN A 170 3.15 15.56 2.58
N SER A 171 2.16 16.18 3.18
CA SER A 171 1.73 17.53 2.81
C SER A 171 1.96 18.51 3.94
N GLU A 172 2.50 19.68 3.60
CA GLU A 172 2.65 20.81 4.51
C GLU A 172 2.05 22.04 3.85
N ASN A 173 1.27 22.79 4.61
CA ASN A 173 0.62 23.99 4.15
C ASN A 173 0.80 25.10 5.19
N PHE A 174 1.35 26.21 4.75
CA PHE A 174 1.57 27.41 5.56
C PHE A 174 0.88 28.59 4.88
N ASN A 175 0.05 29.30 5.62
CA ASN A 175 -0.57 30.54 5.17
C ASN A 175 -0.48 31.59 6.27
N PHE A 176 0.05 32.73 5.92
CA PHE A 176 0.08 33.91 6.77
C PHE A 176 -0.48 35.11 6.01
N ASN A 177 -1.41 35.81 6.62
CA ASN A 177 -1.95 37.05 6.08
C ASN A 177 -1.94 38.10 7.19
N ALA A 178 -1.49 39.27 6.86
CA ALA A 178 -1.51 40.43 7.78
C ALA A 178 -2.06 41.67 7.08
N LYS A 179 -2.84 42.40 7.80
CA LYS A 179 -3.35 43.71 7.40
C LYS A 179 -3.05 44.71 8.53
N LEU A 180 -2.43 45.84 8.20
CA LEU A 180 -2.15 46.91 9.11
C LEU A 180 -2.67 48.22 8.52
N ASP A 181 -3.40 48.99 9.30
CA ASP A 181 -3.93 50.29 8.93
C ASP A 181 -3.03 51.38 9.51
N LEU A 182 -1.88 51.66 8.81
CA LEU A 182 -0.84 52.56 9.27
C LEU A 182 -1.31 54.02 9.53
N HIS A 183 -2.36 54.41 8.87
CA HIS A 183 -2.95 55.77 9.07
C HIS A 183 -3.46 55.99 10.50
N ARG A 184 -3.70 54.92 11.27
CA ARG A 184 -4.11 55.01 12.68
C ARG A 184 -3.04 55.52 13.62
N PHE A 185 -1.76 55.46 13.17
CA PHE A 185 -0.63 56.06 13.90
C PHE A 185 -0.42 57.56 13.59
N LEU A 186 -1.18 58.11 12.62
CA LEU A 186 -1.10 59.50 12.22
C LEU A 186 -2.25 60.30 12.81
N PRO A 187 -2.05 61.61 13.10
CA PRO A 187 -3.15 62.46 13.50
C PRO A 187 -4.26 62.50 12.46
N SER A 188 -5.50 62.37 12.90
CA SER A 188 -6.69 62.32 12.03
C SER A 188 -6.87 63.56 11.13
N ALA A 189 -6.22 64.66 11.49
CA ALA A 189 -6.21 65.93 10.72
C ALA A 189 -5.59 65.76 9.30
N PHE A 190 -4.78 64.76 9.05
CA PHE A 190 -4.16 64.53 7.74
C PHE A 190 -5.10 63.90 6.71
N GLY A 191 -6.22 63.29 7.14
CA GLY A 191 -7.18 62.64 6.22
C GLY A 191 -6.62 61.53 5.31
N ILE A 192 -5.50 60.92 5.67
CA ILE A 192 -4.79 59.94 4.85
C ILE A 192 -5.18 58.53 5.29
N SER A 193 -5.44 57.62 4.34
CA SER A 193 -5.64 56.20 4.59
C SER A 193 -4.50 55.39 3.98
N ILE A 194 -3.76 54.63 4.80
CA ILE A 194 -2.60 53.85 4.38
C ILE A 194 -2.78 52.39 4.87
N PRO A 195 -3.53 51.54 4.12
CA PRO A 195 -3.62 50.14 4.42
C PRO A 195 -2.39 49.40 3.87
N LEU A 196 -1.72 48.63 4.74
CA LEU A 196 -0.64 47.71 4.37
C LEU A 196 -1.16 46.27 4.46
N ASN A 197 -1.11 45.55 3.36
CA ASN A 197 -1.51 44.15 3.32
C ASN A 197 -0.32 43.29 2.90
N GLY A 198 -0.10 42.19 3.61
CA GLY A 198 0.92 41.21 3.28
C GLY A 198 0.35 39.79 3.36
N SER A 199 0.74 38.93 2.43
CA SER A 199 0.36 37.53 2.45
C SER A 199 1.53 36.63 2.03
N ILE A 200 1.69 35.51 2.73
CA ILE A 200 2.66 34.46 2.40
C ILE A 200 1.88 33.16 2.38
N SER A 201 1.97 32.43 1.29
CA SER A 201 1.39 31.09 1.16
C SER A 201 2.45 30.11 0.63
N GLN A 202 2.61 29.00 1.31
CA GLN A 202 3.52 27.93 0.91
C GLN A 202 2.82 26.59 1.03
N ASN A 203 2.80 25.83 -0.07
CA ASN A 203 2.32 24.46 -0.11
C ASN A 203 3.46 23.55 -0.53
N LEU A 204 3.73 22.55 0.26
CA LEU A 204 4.81 21.59 0.04
C LEU A 204 4.24 20.18 0.06
N SER A 205 4.53 19.42 -0.99
CA SER A 205 4.20 18.00 -1.08
C SER A 205 5.48 17.24 -1.35
N ARG A 206 5.81 16.30 -0.48
CA ARG A 206 7.02 15.47 -0.58
C ARG A 206 6.62 14.00 -0.58
N PRO A 207 7.11 13.18 -1.54
CA PRO A 207 6.94 11.74 -1.45
C PRO A 207 7.61 11.20 -0.18
N LYS A 208 7.04 10.12 0.34
CA LYS A 208 7.56 9.41 1.50
C LYS A 208 8.72 8.50 1.12
#